data_6c7216c0d8dc0e56a10ed79c081bfb46
#
_entry.id   6c7216c0d8dc0e56a10ed79c081bfb46
#
_cell.length_a   1.000
_cell.length_b   1.000
_cell.length_c   1.000
_cell.angle_alpha   90.00
_cell.angle_beta   90.00
_cell.angle_gamma   90.00
#
_symmetry.space_group_name_H-M   'P 1'
#
loop_
_entity.id
_entity.type
_entity.pdbx_description
1 polymer ?
#
loop_
_entity_poly.entity_id
_entity_poly.type
_entity_poly.pdbx_seq_one_letter_code
_entity_poly.pdbx_strand_id
1 'polypeptide(L)'
;IDILNFKNVLNHIKKNKIDIVIVGPEEPLVKGIVDFLEKNKIKVFGPNKFASKLEGSKAFMKNLCKQNDIPTANYRICKNKAHVKNFLKKNKLPVVVKADGLAAGKGVTICKTKNQVFDISEEIFKGKFKSSRKLVLEEFLEGEEASYFIIVDKNSFRFFGTAQDHKRVL
;
A
#
# COMPACT_ATOMS: atom_id res chain seq x y z
N ILE A 1 15.57 -15.56 11.01
CA ILE A 1 15.24 -16.26 9.76
C ILE A 1 14.89 -15.22 8.68
N ASP A 2 15.34 -15.44 7.46
CA ASP A 2 14.93 -14.59 6.33
C ASP A 2 13.49 -14.93 5.94
N ILE A 3 12.56 -14.00 6.22
CA ILE A 3 11.13 -14.16 5.95
C ILE A 3 10.76 -14.10 4.46
N LEU A 4 11.70 -13.70 3.60
CA LEU A 4 11.51 -13.70 2.15
C LEU A 4 11.99 -15.00 1.50
N ASN A 5 12.72 -15.82 2.21
CA ASN A 5 13.03 -17.19 1.80
C ASN A 5 11.92 -18.14 2.30
N PHE A 6 10.88 -18.28 1.51
CA PHE A 6 9.68 -19.06 1.88
C PHE A 6 9.97 -20.53 2.16
N LYS A 7 10.99 -21.13 1.53
CA LYS A 7 11.41 -22.51 1.84
C LYS A 7 11.98 -22.60 3.25
N ASN A 8 12.82 -21.63 3.65
CA ASN A 8 13.38 -21.61 4.99
C ASN A 8 12.29 -21.35 6.04
N VAL A 9 11.31 -20.47 5.73
CA VAL A 9 10.15 -20.25 6.59
C VAL A 9 9.36 -21.55 6.77
N LEU A 10 9.06 -22.27 5.68
CA LEU A 10 8.34 -23.55 5.74
C LEU A 10 9.09 -24.59 6.58
N ASN A 11 10.40 -24.71 6.38
CA ASN A 11 11.23 -25.64 7.17
C ASN A 11 11.19 -25.30 8.67
N HIS A 12 11.26 -24.00 9.00
CA HIS A 12 11.15 -23.53 10.38
C HIS A 12 9.80 -23.87 11.00
N ILE A 13 8.69 -23.62 10.28
CA ILE A 13 7.34 -23.96 10.70
C ILE A 13 7.23 -25.45 11.03
N LYS A 14 7.68 -26.32 10.12
CA LYS A 14 7.61 -27.78 10.30
C LYS A 14 8.48 -28.25 11.46
N LYS A 15 9.73 -27.77 11.56
CA LYS A 15 10.68 -28.12 12.62
C LYS A 15 10.12 -27.77 14.01
N ASN A 16 9.46 -26.63 14.15
CA ASN A 16 8.96 -26.13 15.42
C ASN A 16 7.48 -26.47 15.67
N LYS A 17 6.85 -27.28 14.80
CA LYS A 17 5.45 -27.72 14.90
C LYS A 17 4.49 -26.55 15.12
N ILE A 18 4.65 -25.48 14.32
CA ILE A 18 3.81 -24.27 14.39
C ILE A 18 2.43 -24.60 13.80
N ASP A 19 1.38 -24.38 14.57
CA ASP A 19 0.00 -24.71 14.20
C ASP A 19 -0.63 -23.68 13.25
N ILE A 20 -0.28 -22.41 13.37
CA ILE A 20 -0.81 -21.30 12.56
C ILE A 20 0.23 -20.22 12.38
N VAL A 21 0.23 -19.60 11.22
CA VAL A 21 1.09 -18.47 10.89
C VAL A 21 0.24 -17.24 10.64
N ILE A 22 0.56 -16.12 11.29
CA ILE A 22 -0.04 -14.80 11.04
C ILE A 22 1.03 -13.95 10.35
N VAL A 23 0.72 -13.48 9.14
CA VAL A 23 1.67 -12.68 8.36
C VAL A 23 1.36 -11.21 8.53
N GLY A 24 2.19 -10.49 9.31
CA GLY A 24 2.05 -9.04 9.53
C GLY A 24 2.76 -8.16 8.50
N PRO A 25 4.02 -8.47 8.11
CA PRO A 25 4.76 -7.60 7.18
C PRO A 25 4.21 -7.64 5.75
N GLU A 26 4.16 -6.48 5.09
CA GLU A 26 3.57 -6.33 3.76
C GLU A 26 4.40 -7.00 2.66
N GLU A 27 5.73 -6.95 2.75
CA GLU A 27 6.60 -7.45 1.68
C GLU A 27 6.43 -8.95 1.40
N PRO A 28 6.46 -9.86 2.40
CA PRO A 28 6.17 -11.27 2.16
C PRO A 28 4.75 -11.51 1.63
N LEU A 29 3.74 -10.73 2.08
CA LEU A 29 2.37 -10.82 1.57
C LEU A 29 2.32 -10.53 0.07
N VAL A 30 2.89 -9.41 -0.35
CA VAL A 30 2.93 -8.99 -1.77
C VAL A 30 3.73 -10.01 -2.62
N LYS A 31 4.74 -10.66 -2.04
CA LYS A 31 5.50 -11.72 -2.70
C LYS A 31 4.77 -13.07 -2.74
N GLY A 32 3.68 -13.24 -1.97
CA GLY A 32 2.80 -14.39 -2.03
C GLY A 32 3.13 -15.51 -1.05
N ILE A 33 3.61 -15.17 0.14
CA ILE A 33 3.90 -16.14 1.20
C ILE A 33 2.65 -16.93 1.60
N VAL A 34 1.47 -16.29 1.63
CA VAL A 34 0.20 -16.94 1.99
C VAL A 34 -0.11 -18.06 0.99
N ASP A 35 -0.10 -17.73 -0.31
CA ASP A 35 -0.34 -18.72 -1.39
C ASP A 35 0.66 -19.89 -1.31
N PHE A 36 1.92 -19.58 -0.99
CA PHE A 36 2.96 -20.59 -0.83
C PHE A 36 2.70 -21.49 0.38
N LEU A 37 2.33 -20.95 1.52
CA LEU A 37 2.07 -21.71 2.74
C LEU A 37 0.80 -22.56 2.63
N GLU A 38 -0.29 -21.99 2.06
CA GLU A 38 -1.53 -22.75 1.79
C GLU A 38 -1.29 -23.94 0.88
N LYS A 39 -0.51 -23.76 -0.22
CA LYS A 39 -0.11 -24.86 -1.11
C LYS A 39 0.64 -25.97 -0.36
N ASN A 40 1.36 -25.62 0.69
CA ASN A 40 2.08 -26.56 1.55
C ASN A 40 1.25 -27.04 2.76
N LYS A 41 -0.07 -26.80 2.77
CA LYS A 41 -1.03 -27.23 3.80
C LYS A 41 -0.74 -26.64 5.19
N ILE A 42 -0.13 -25.49 5.25
CA ILE A 42 0.08 -24.74 6.49
C ILE A 42 -1.12 -23.80 6.71
N LYS A 43 -1.68 -23.82 7.90
CA LYS A 43 -2.71 -22.84 8.31
C LYS A 43 -2.06 -21.46 8.39
N VAL A 44 -2.56 -20.51 7.60
CA VAL A 44 -2.01 -19.16 7.53
C VAL A 44 -3.13 -18.11 7.51
N PHE A 45 -2.93 -17.04 8.24
CA PHE A 45 -3.79 -15.86 8.21
C PHE A 45 -3.06 -14.70 7.54
N GLY A 46 -3.67 -14.14 6.53
CA GLY A 46 -3.20 -13.01 5.74
C GLY A 46 -3.82 -13.01 4.35
N PRO A 47 -3.79 -11.88 3.63
CA PRO A 47 -4.28 -11.80 2.27
C PRO A 47 -3.36 -12.60 1.32
N ASN A 48 -3.96 -13.26 0.33
CA ASN A 48 -3.20 -13.88 -0.75
C ASN A 48 -2.49 -12.82 -1.60
N LYS A 49 -1.62 -13.24 -2.51
CA LYS A 49 -0.83 -12.34 -3.36
C LYS A 49 -1.68 -11.36 -4.17
N PHE A 50 -2.87 -11.79 -4.62
CA PHE A 50 -3.77 -10.91 -5.38
C PHE A 50 -4.37 -9.83 -4.48
N ALA A 51 -4.92 -10.19 -3.33
CA ALA A 51 -5.50 -9.26 -2.36
C ALA A 51 -4.44 -8.31 -1.78
N SER A 52 -3.21 -8.78 -1.59
CA SER A 52 -2.08 -7.98 -1.12
C SER A 52 -1.71 -6.82 -2.05
N LYS A 53 -2.22 -6.80 -3.30
CA LYS A 53 -2.08 -5.65 -4.21
C LYS A 53 -2.75 -4.38 -3.69
N LEU A 54 -3.72 -4.50 -2.79
CA LEU A 54 -4.37 -3.35 -2.15
C LEU A 54 -3.35 -2.50 -1.39
N GLU A 55 -2.39 -3.13 -0.73
CA GLU A 55 -1.29 -2.45 -0.05
C GLU A 55 -0.08 -2.29 -1.01
N GLY A 56 0.20 -3.32 -1.79
CA GLY A 56 1.36 -3.38 -2.69
C GLY A 56 1.34 -2.41 -3.86
N SER A 57 0.17 -1.82 -4.22
CA SER A 57 0.05 -0.84 -5.30
C SER A 57 -1.05 0.17 -5.02
N LYS A 58 -0.67 1.38 -4.73
CA LYS A 58 -1.60 2.51 -4.54
C LYS A 58 -2.44 2.78 -5.79
N ALA A 59 -1.83 2.60 -6.97
CA ALA A 59 -2.54 2.72 -8.24
C ALA A 59 -3.62 1.64 -8.40
N PHE A 60 -3.33 0.40 -8.00
CA PHE A 60 -4.32 -0.68 -8.02
C PHE A 60 -5.49 -0.38 -7.08
N MET A 61 -5.18 -0.01 -5.83
CA MET A 61 -6.19 0.34 -4.82
C MET A 61 -7.09 1.49 -5.30
N LYS A 62 -6.50 2.57 -5.82
CA LYS A 62 -7.28 3.72 -6.34
C LYS A 62 -8.18 3.34 -7.51
N ASN A 63 -7.70 2.52 -8.43
CA ASN A 63 -8.52 2.03 -9.54
C ASN A 63 -9.67 1.14 -9.04
N LEU A 64 -9.42 0.29 -8.05
CA LEU A 64 -10.46 -0.54 -7.43
C LEU A 64 -11.54 0.33 -6.76
N CYS A 65 -11.14 1.33 -5.98
CA CYS A 65 -12.06 2.28 -5.37
C CYS A 65 -12.94 2.94 -6.45
N LYS A 66 -12.34 3.44 -7.53
CA LYS A 66 -13.07 4.06 -8.63
C LYS A 66 -14.03 3.11 -9.35
N GLN A 67 -13.63 1.86 -9.55
CA GLN A 67 -14.47 0.85 -10.24
C GLN A 67 -15.68 0.40 -9.41
N ASN A 68 -15.61 0.58 -8.09
CA ASN A 68 -16.65 0.15 -7.16
C ASN A 68 -17.31 1.31 -6.42
N ASP A 69 -17.15 2.56 -6.90
CA ASP A 69 -17.71 3.78 -6.32
C ASP A 69 -17.39 3.95 -4.82
N ILE A 70 -16.22 3.44 -4.40
CA ILE A 70 -15.72 3.60 -3.02
C ILE A 70 -15.14 5.01 -2.87
N PRO A 71 -15.60 5.80 -1.90
CA PRO A 71 -15.10 7.15 -1.66
C PRO A 71 -13.58 7.17 -1.44
N THR A 72 -12.88 8.03 -2.16
CA THR A 72 -11.44 8.21 -2.01
C THR A 72 -11.05 9.59 -2.55
N ALA A 73 -9.92 10.14 -2.11
CA ALA A 73 -9.40 11.40 -2.62
C ALA A 73 -9.28 11.40 -4.15
N ASN A 74 -9.56 12.54 -4.79
CA ASN A 74 -9.33 12.71 -6.21
C ASN A 74 -7.88 12.41 -6.54
N TYR A 75 -7.63 11.64 -7.58
CA TYR A 75 -6.29 11.16 -7.88
C TYR A 75 -5.98 11.12 -9.37
N ARG A 76 -4.69 11.05 -9.66
CA ARG A 76 -4.16 10.71 -10.98
C ARG A 76 -2.93 9.83 -10.87
N ILE A 77 -2.93 8.73 -11.61
CA ILE A 77 -1.74 7.89 -11.80
C ILE A 77 -0.84 8.57 -12.84
N CYS A 78 0.37 8.93 -12.44
CA CYS A 78 1.34 9.63 -13.26
C CYS A 78 2.52 8.73 -13.59
N LYS A 79 2.88 8.69 -14.89
CA LYS A 79 4.02 7.92 -15.42
C LYS A 79 5.10 8.86 -15.99
N ASN A 80 4.82 10.15 -16.10
CA ASN A 80 5.71 11.15 -16.64
C ASN A 80 5.33 12.57 -16.18
N LYS A 81 6.20 13.54 -16.47
CA LYS A 81 6.04 14.94 -16.09
C LYS A 81 4.79 15.60 -16.70
N ALA A 82 4.37 15.19 -17.90
CA ALA A 82 3.17 15.74 -18.54
C ALA A 82 1.90 15.39 -17.78
N HIS A 83 1.81 14.17 -17.24
CA HIS A 83 0.69 13.76 -16.38
C HIS A 83 0.64 14.58 -15.09
N VAL A 84 1.80 14.84 -14.45
CA VAL A 84 1.91 15.69 -13.25
C VAL A 84 1.43 17.11 -13.56
N LYS A 85 1.94 17.72 -14.64
CA LYS A 85 1.55 19.07 -15.09
C LYS A 85 0.04 19.18 -15.32
N ASN A 86 -0.56 18.17 -15.95
CA ASN A 86 -2.00 18.17 -16.22
C ASN A 86 -2.85 18.03 -14.94
N PHE A 87 -2.38 17.29 -13.96
CA PHE A 87 -3.05 17.21 -12.66
C PHE A 87 -3.02 18.57 -11.94
N LEU A 88 -1.86 19.22 -11.90
CA LEU A 88 -1.66 20.52 -11.24
C LEU A 88 -2.40 21.69 -11.90
N LYS A 89 -2.88 21.55 -13.14
CA LYS A 89 -3.76 22.54 -13.77
C LYS A 89 -5.18 22.52 -13.21
N LYS A 90 -5.62 21.38 -12.68
CA LYS A 90 -7.02 21.16 -12.27
C LYS A 90 -7.18 21.05 -10.75
N ASN A 91 -6.09 20.92 -10.01
CA ASN A 91 -6.10 20.72 -8.56
C ASN A 91 -5.31 21.79 -7.85
N LYS A 92 -5.84 22.26 -6.72
CA LYS A 92 -5.18 23.24 -5.83
C LYS A 92 -4.11 22.54 -4.98
N LEU A 93 -3.17 23.31 -4.51
CA LEU A 93 -2.20 22.90 -3.49
C LEU A 93 -2.83 23.06 -2.09
N PRO A 94 -2.41 22.28 -1.09
CA PRO A 94 -1.40 21.23 -1.19
C PRO A 94 -1.91 19.98 -1.92
N VAL A 95 -1.00 19.17 -2.43
CA VAL A 95 -1.30 17.85 -3.01
C VAL A 95 -0.39 16.80 -2.39
N VAL A 96 -0.82 15.54 -2.43
CA VAL A 96 -0.04 14.42 -1.92
C VAL A 96 0.58 13.64 -3.07
N VAL A 97 1.90 13.49 -3.04
CA VAL A 97 2.66 12.66 -3.98
C VAL A 97 2.93 11.32 -3.29
N LYS A 98 2.49 10.23 -3.91
CA LYS A 98 2.70 8.88 -3.39
C LYS A 98 3.43 8.03 -4.43
N ALA A 99 4.62 7.53 -4.10
CA ALA A 99 5.25 6.51 -4.94
C ALA A 99 4.37 5.26 -4.97
N ASP A 100 4.17 4.67 -6.15
CA ASP A 100 3.44 3.41 -6.26
C ASP A 100 4.31 2.25 -5.75
N GLY A 101 3.69 1.26 -5.12
CA GLY A 101 4.40 0.14 -4.51
C GLY A 101 4.82 0.38 -3.06
N LEU A 102 5.47 -0.63 -2.49
CA LEU A 102 6.00 -0.58 -1.13
C LEU A 102 7.19 0.39 -1.05
N ALA A 103 7.16 1.29 -0.11
CA ALA A 103 8.20 2.30 0.11
C ALA A 103 8.54 2.48 1.60
N ALA A 104 8.22 1.50 2.45
CA ALA A 104 8.52 1.48 3.90
C ALA A 104 8.16 2.81 4.61
N GLY A 105 6.97 3.33 4.36
CA GLY A 105 6.49 4.59 4.94
C GLY A 105 7.09 5.88 4.34
N LYS A 106 8.12 5.78 3.48
CA LYS A 106 8.87 6.94 2.95
C LYS A 106 8.39 7.43 1.58
N GLY A 107 7.39 6.76 1.01
CA GLY A 107 6.91 7.05 -0.35
C GLY A 107 5.77 8.07 -0.44
N VAL A 108 5.41 8.74 0.63
CA VAL A 108 4.30 9.71 0.70
C VAL A 108 4.85 11.08 1.10
N THR A 109 4.50 12.11 0.35
CA THR A 109 4.93 13.48 0.63
C THR A 109 3.81 14.46 0.33
N ILE A 110 3.48 15.31 1.31
CA ILE A 110 2.57 16.44 1.13
C ILE A 110 3.36 17.61 0.54
N CYS A 111 2.99 18.05 -0.64
CA CYS A 111 3.65 19.12 -1.36
C CYS A 111 2.81 20.40 -1.32
N LYS A 112 3.41 21.47 -0.80
CA LYS A 112 2.78 22.81 -0.70
C LYS A 112 3.07 23.68 -1.92
N THR A 113 4.06 23.33 -2.75
CA THR A 113 4.44 24.09 -3.95
C THR A 113 4.53 23.19 -5.18
N LYS A 114 4.32 23.76 -6.38
CA LYS A 114 4.46 23.04 -7.64
C LYS A 114 5.88 22.50 -7.86
N ASN A 115 6.90 23.25 -7.44
CA ASN A 115 8.29 22.81 -7.57
C ASN A 115 8.54 21.55 -6.76
N GLN A 116 8.09 21.50 -5.49
CA GLN A 116 8.18 20.28 -4.68
C GLN A 116 7.53 19.09 -5.36
N VAL A 117 6.34 19.26 -5.98
CA VAL A 117 5.68 18.16 -6.71
C VAL A 117 6.54 17.69 -7.87
N PHE A 118 7.12 18.60 -8.65
CA PHE A 118 7.96 18.22 -9.78
C PHE A 118 9.24 17.52 -9.35
N ASP A 119 9.94 18.05 -8.33
CA ASP A 119 11.20 17.50 -7.84
C ASP A 119 11.01 16.07 -7.33
N ILE A 120 10.02 15.85 -6.45
CA ILE A 120 9.72 14.53 -5.90
C ILE A 120 9.24 13.58 -6.98
N SER A 121 8.40 14.06 -7.93
CA SER A 121 7.94 13.23 -9.04
C SER A 121 9.11 12.77 -9.91
N GLU A 122 10.08 13.64 -10.18
CA GLU A 122 11.27 13.31 -10.95
C GLU A 122 12.15 12.27 -10.25
N GLU A 123 12.36 12.40 -8.94
CA GLU A 123 13.08 11.40 -8.14
C GLU A 123 12.42 10.02 -8.23
N ILE A 124 11.08 9.97 -8.15
CA ILE A 124 10.33 8.72 -8.26
C ILE A 124 10.47 8.13 -9.67
N PHE A 125 10.34 8.94 -10.72
CA PHE A 125 10.50 8.48 -12.11
C PHE A 125 11.92 7.99 -12.41
N LYS A 126 12.93 8.56 -11.74
CA LYS A 126 14.33 8.09 -11.80
C LYS A 126 14.57 6.80 -11.01
N GLY A 127 13.58 6.34 -10.22
CA GLY A 127 13.65 5.06 -9.50
C GLY A 127 14.17 5.18 -8.07
N LYS A 128 13.99 6.33 -7.39
CA LYS A 128 14.30 6.50 -5.95
C LYS A 128 13.72 5.37 -5.10
N PHE A 129 12.51 4.94 -5.41
CA PHE A 129 11.89 3.76 -4.82
C PHE A 129 11.96 2.62 -5.82
N LYS A 130 12.74 1.58 -5.54
CA LYS A 130 12.96 0.43 -6.43
C LYS A 130 11.68 -0.29 -6.84
N SER A 131 10.59 -0.11 -6.08
CA SER A 131 9.30 -0.77 -6.28
C SER A 131 8.53 -0.30 -7.52
N SER A 132 8.68 0.95 -7.93
CA SER A 132 7.98 1.49 -9.10
C SER A 132 8.58 2.80 -9.61
N ARG A 133 8.40 3.06 -10.92
CA ARG A 133 8.70 4.35 -11.57
C ARG A 133 7.43 5.14 -11.93
N LYS A 134 6.32 4.84 -11.26
CA LYS A 134 5.07 5.59 -11.37
C LYS A 134 4.65 6.07 -9.99
N LEU A 135 3.81 7.10 -9.96
CA LEU A 135 3.31 7.69 -8.73
C LEU A 135 1.80 7.94 -8.85
N VAL A 136 1.17 8.13 -7.71
CA VAL A 136 -0.20 8.61 -7.58
C VAL A 136 -0.13 10.02 -6.99
N LEU A 137 -0.73 10.99 -7.70
CA LEU A 137 -1.02 12.31 -7.15
C LEU A 137 -2.44 12.30 -6.61
N GLU A 138 -2.60 12.84 -5.40
CA GLU A 138 -3.91 12.95 -4.76
C GLU A 138 -4.14 14.38 -4.26
N GLU A 139 -5.40 14.78 -4.21
CA GLU A 139 -5.78 15.96 -3.44
C GLU A 139 -5.45 15.72 -1.97
N PHE A 140 -5.12 16.80 -1.27
CA PHE A 140 -4.94 16.73 0.18
C PHE A 140 -6.31 16.82 0.86
N LEU A 141 -6.63 15.82 1.68
CA LEU A 141 -7.84 15.82 2.49
C LEU A 141 -7.52 16.41 3.86
N GLU A 142 -8.33 17.37 4.29
CA GLU A 142 -8.28 17.92 5.64
C GLU A 142 -9.22 17.12 6.55
N GLY A 143 -8.82 16.90 7.79
CA GLY A 143 -9.61 16.17 8.77
C GLY A 143 -8.76 15.35 9.73
N GLU A 144 -9.43 14.74 10.68
CA GLU A 144 -8.82 13.76 11.58
C GLU A 144 -8.71 12.41 10.89
N GLU A 145 -7.66 11.67 11.23
CA GLU A 145 -7.39 10.36 10.64
C GLU A 145 -7.75 9.27 11.64
N ALA A 146 -8.59 8.35 11.21
CA ALA A 146 -8.97 7.19 11.99
C ALA A 146 -8.84 5.90 11.18
N SER A 147 -8.37 4.85 11.82
CA SER A 147 -8.35 3.49 11.29
C SER A 147 -9.59 2.73 11.76
N TYR A 148 -10.24 2.05 10.84
CA TYR A 148 -11.35 1.15 11.11
C TYR A 148 -10.95 -0.26 10.71
N PHE A 149 -10.81 -1.16 11.68
CA PHE A 149 -10.29 -2.51 11.47
C PHE A 149 -11.41 -3.52 11.31
N ILE A 150 -11.29 -4.36 10.30
CA ILE A 150 -12.18 -5.51 10.07
C ILE A 150 -11.35 -6.76 9.79
N ILE A 151 -11.85 -7.91 10.24
CA ILE A 151 -11.34 -9.21 9.82
C ILE A 151 -12.33 -9.75 8.78
N VAL A 152 -11.80 -10.18 7.64
CA VAL A 152 -12.61 -10.57 6.47
C VAL A 152 -12.26 -12.00 6.06
N ASP A 153 -13.26 -12.77 5.71
CA ASP A 153 -13.14 -14.00 4.95
C ASP A 153 -13.93 -13.91 3.63
N LYS A 154 -14.12 -15.02 2.92
CA LYS A 154 -14.81 -15.02 1.62
C LYS A 154 -16.25 -14.54 1.68
N ASN A 155 -16.95 -14.72 2.79
CA ASN A 155 -18.39 -14.59 2.89
C ASN A 155 -18.84 -13.59 3.98
N SER A 156 -17.94 -13.19 4.86
CA SER A 156 -18.28 -12.36 6.01
C SER A 156 -17.15 -11.43 6.43
N PHE A 157 -17.51 -10.46 7.23
CA PHE A 157 -16.54 -9.64 7.95
C PHE A 157 -16.96 -9.47 9.40
N ARG A 158 -15.99 -9.18 10.26
CA ARG A 158 -16.20 -8.86 11.66
C ARG A 158 -15.46 -7.57 11.99
N PHE A 159 -16.14 -6.69 12.68
CA PHE A 159 -15.53 -5.50 13.25
C PHE A 159 -14.48 -5.92 14.30
N PHE A 160 -13.30 -5.33 14.23
CA PHE A 160 -12.18 -5.66 15.12
C PHE A 160 -11.76 -4.48 16.00
N GLY A 161 -12.13 -3.27 15.67
CA GLY A 161 -11.84 -2.07 16.45
C GLY A 161 -11.57 -0.84 15.61
N THR A 162 -11.34 0.28 16.28
CA THR A 162 -10.92 1.55 15.67
C THR A 162 -9.69 2.08 16.40
N ALA A 163 -8.90 2.88 15.72
CA ALA A 163 -7.81 3.65 16.32
C ALA A 163 -7.71 5.02 15.67
N GLN A 164 -7.42 6.05 16.47
CA GLN A 164 -7.08 7.37 15.96
C GLN A 164 -5.59 7.40 15.65
N ASP A 165 -5.23 7.95 14.48
CA ASP A 165 -3.84 8.04 14.05
C ASP A 165 -3.30 9.46 14.29
N HIS A 166 -2.37 9.59 15.21
CA HIS A 166 -1.71 10.86 15.56
C HIS A 166 -0.39 11.00 14.80
N LYS A 167 -0.45 11.33 13.51
CA LYS A 167 0.74 11.45 12.64
C LYS A 167 1.57 12.72 12.84
N ARG A 168 1.10 13.65 13.63
CA ARG A 168 1.82 14.89 13.91
C ARG A 168 2.02 15.03 15.41
N VAL A 169 3.27 15.25 15.81
CA VAL A 169 3.58 15.83 17.13
C VAL A 169 3.17 17.29 17.04
N LEU A 170 2.34 17.75 17.96
CA LEU A 170 1.89 19.15 18.06
C LEU A 170 3.07 20.09 18.29
#